data_b785d069f9f41b5080f4cb3c000ff95a
#
_entry.id   b785d069f9f41b5080f4cb3c000ff95a
#
_cell.length_a   1.000
_cell.length_b   1.000
_cell.length_c   1.000
_cell.angle_alpha   90.00
_cell.angle_beta   90.00
_cell.angle_gamma   90.00
#
_symmetry.space_group_name_H-M   'P 1'
#
loop_
_entity.id
_entity.type
_entity.pdbx_description
1 polymer ?
#
loop_
_entity_poly.entity_id
_entity_poly.type
_entity_poly.pdbx_seq_one_letter_code
_entity_poly.pdbx_strand_id
1 'polypeptide(L)'
;LAVDYLLPPLRVLPWLKAVSYDERSDTFHDTLYTEEERAAIYAALLYALPLRTLHELFATDIAGALDVVRFVGYVFLDEHPAPGVPPVCLLSIETTKQAFQAFSLENLNLVECFESLGGTFHGA
;
A
#
# COMPACT_ATOMS: atom_id res chain seq x y z
N LEU A 1 -9.64 -16.06 -7.15
CA LEU A 1 -9.37 -14.76 -7.81
C LEU A 1 -7.95 -14.31 -7.54
N ALA A 2 -7.23 -13.97 -8.58
CA ALA A 2 -5.90 -13.40 -8.48
C ALA A 2 -5.95 -11.94 -8.93
N VAL A 3 -5.38 -11.06 -8.13
CA VAL A 3 -5.29 -9.62 -8.42
C VAL A 3 -3.82 -9.24 -8.54
N ASP A 4 -3.44 -8.78 -9.71
CA ASP A 4 -2.12 -8.22 -9.96
C ASP A 4 -2.23 -6.70 -9.94
N TYR A 5 -1.45 -6.04 -9.09
CA TYR A 5 -1.53 -4.62 -8.87
C TYR A 5 -0.17 -3.97 -9.04
N LEU A 6 -0.11 -2.92 -9.87
CA LEU A 6 1.10 -2.13 -10.03
C LEU A 6 1.13 -1.05 -8.95
N LEU A 7 2.04 -1.21 -7.99
CA LEU A 7 2.18 -0.30 -6.87
C LEU A 7 2.86 1.01 -7.30
N PRO A 8 2.47 2.14 -6.72
CA PRO A 8 3.18 3.39 -6.95
C PRO A 8 4.58 3.33 -6.33
N PRO A 9 5.61 3.83 -7.01
CA PRO A 9 6.94 3.90 -6.43
C PRO A 9 7.04 5.03 -5.39
N LEU A 10 8.03 4.94 -4.50
CA LEU A 10 8.25 5.95 -3.45
C LEU A 10 8.39 7.37 -4.01
N ARG A 11 8.99 7.52 -5.18
CA ARG A 11 9.20 8.83 -5.81
C ARG A 11 7.93 9.60 -6.12
N VAL A 12 6.75 8.94 -6.19
CA VAL A 12 5.48 9.64 -6.45
C VAL A 12 4.92 10.31 -5.19
N LEU A 13 5.45 10.00 -4.00
CA LEU A 13 5.02 10.67 -2.79
C LEU A 13 5.49 12.12 -2.78
N PRO A 14 4.64 13.06 -2.37
CA PRO A 14 5.03 14.46 -2.32
C PRO A 14 6.09 14.72 -1.24
N TRP A 15 6.95 15.68 -1.48
CA TRP A 15 7.86 16.21 -0.47
C TRP A 15 7.20 17.28 0.38
N LEU A 16 6.23 17.99 -0.17
CA LEU A 16 5.57 19.09 0.49
C LEU A 16 4.54 18.57 1.50
N LYS A 17 4.77 18.88 2.77
CA LYS A 17 3.91 18.50 3.89
C LYS A 17 2.87 19.57 4.20
N ALA A 18 3.30 20.81 4.25
CA ALA A 18 2.46 21.95 4.58
C ALA A 18 3.05 23.25 4.03
N VAL A 19 2.15 24.22 3.82
CA VAL A 19 2.54 25.58 3.48
C VAL A 19 1.90 26.49 4.52
N SER A 20 2.70 27.37 5.13
CA SER A 20 2.21 28.36 6.06
C SER A 20 2.55 29.76 5.57
N TYR A 21 1.70 30.73 5.92
CA TYR A 21 1.89 32.12 5.57
C TYR A 21 2.29 32.92 6.80
N ASP A 22 3.39 33.69 6.69
CA ASP A 22 3.83 34.58 7.74
C ASP A 22 3.44 36.02 7.37
N GLU A 23 2.46 36.58 8.10
CA GLU A 23 1.95 37.93 7.86
C GLU A 23 2.99 39.01 8.11
N ARG A 24 3.93 38.79 9.03
CA ARG A 24 4.96 39.77 9.39
C ARG A 24 5.96 40.01 8.27
N SER A 25 6.36 38.94 7.61
CA SER A 25 7.35 38.97 6.53
C SER A 25 6.74 38.94 5.14
N ASP A 26 5.42 38.74 5.05
CA ASP A 26 4.70 38.53 3.79
C ASP A 26 5.32 37.42 2.96
N THR A 27 5.66 36.31 3.62
CA THR A 27 6.30 35.16 2.99
C THR A 27 5.55 33.87 3.29
N PHE A 28 5.68 32.92 2.37
CA PHE A 28 5.21 31.55 2.56
C PHE A 28 6.35 30.68 3.04
N HIS A 29 6.07 29.82 3.99
CA HIS A 29 7.02 28.83 4.51
C HIS A 29 6.53 27.44 4.17
N ASP A 30 7.37 26.69 3.48
CA ASP A 30 7.10 25.31 3.13
C ASP A 30 7.68 24.37 4.19
N THR A 31 6.87 23.44 4.63
CA THR A 31 7.33 22.34 5.47
C THR A 31 7.41 21.09 4.61
N LEU A 32 8.57 20.49 4.54
CA LEU A 32 8.80 19.31 3.73
C LEU A 32 8.82 18.04 4.59
N TYR A 33 8.40 16.95 4.00
CA TYR A 33 8.61 15.63 4.61
C TYR A 33 10.09 15.29 4.60
N THR A 34 10.57 14.70 5.68
CA THR A 34 11.90 14.09 5.71
C THR A 34 11.89 12.78 4.92
N GLU A 35 13.07 12.26 4.59
CA GLU A 35 13.17 10.96 3.94
C GLU A 35 12.58 9.84 4.82
N GLU A 36 12.81 9.93 6.13
CA GLU A 36 12.26 8.97 7.11
C GLU A 36 10.73 9.02 7.16
N GLU A 37 10.15 10.23 7.15
CA GLU A 37 8.69 10.40 7.11
C GLU A 37 8.10 9.82 5.82
N ARG A 38 8.72 10.10 4.68
CA ARG A 38 8.27 9.56 3.39
C ARG A 38 8.35 8.04 3.36
N ALA A 39 9.42 7.48 3.86
CA ALA A 39 9.59 6.02 3.93
C ALA A 39 8.52 5.38 4.80
N ALA A 40 8.18 6.00 5.94
CA ALA A 40 7.15 5.50 6.83
C ALA A 40 5.76 5.57 6.20
N ILE A 41 5.44 6.67 5.51
CA ILE A 41 4.16 6.82 4.79
C ILE A 41 4.06 5.78 3.68
N TYR A 42 5.13 5.58 2.93
CA TYR A 42 5.16 4.60 1.85
C TYR A 42 4.98 3.17 2.36
N ALA A 43 5.67 2.82 3.44
CA ALA A 43 5.51 1.52 4.07
C ALA A 43 4.06 1.28 4.52
N ALA A 44 3.45 2.25 5.18
CA ALA A 44 2.05 2.16 5.59
C ALA A 44 1.11 1.98 4.37
N LEU A 45 1.36 2.69 3.29
CA LEU A 45 0.59 2.57 2.05
C LEU A 45 0.71 1.16 1.45
N LEU A 46 1.92 0.60 1.43
CA LEU A 46 2.15 -0.74 0.89
C LEU A 46 1.41 -1.83 1.65
N TYR A 47 1.27 -1.70 2.97
CA TYR A 47 0.47 -2.63 3.75
C TYR A 47 -1.04 -2.36 3.64
N ALA A 48 -1.42 -1.09 3.54
CA ALA A 48 -2.83 -0.70 3.47
C ALA A 48 -3.50 -1.09 2.15
N LEU A 49 -2.81 -0.96 1.03
CA LEU A 49 -3.37 -1.24 -0.31
C LEU A 49 -3.91 -2.66 -0.45
N PRO A 50 -3.13 -3.72 -0.17
CA PRO A 50 -3.66 -5.08 -0.28
C PRO A 50 -4.80 -5.36 0.70
N LEU A 51 -4.70 -4.87 1.92
CA LEU A 51 -5.75 -5.10 2.94
C LEU A 51 -7.06 -4.41 2.55
N ARG A 52 -7.01 -3.19 2.05
CA ARG A 52 -8.20 -2.49 1.56
C ARG A 52 -8.81 -3.16 0.36
N THR A 53 -7.98 -3.60 -0.58
CA THR A 53 -8.45 -4.31 -1.77
C THR A 53 -9.16 -5.60 -1.40
N LEU A 54 -8.58 -6.38 -0.49
CA LEU A 54 -9.21 -7.60 0.02
C LEU A 54 -10.54 -7.30 0.72
N HIS A 55 -10.57 -6.27 1.55
CA HIS A 55 -11.77 -5.84 2.24
C HIS A 55 -12.90 -5.50 1.27
N GLU A 56 -12.60 -4.71 0.26
CA GLU A 56 -13.59 -4.31 -0.75
C GLU A 56 -14.08 -5.50 -1.58
N LEU A 57 -13.18 -6.38 -1.99
CA LEU A 57 -13.54 -7.56 -2.77
C LEU A 57 -14.45 -8.49 -1.99
N PHE A 58 -14.12 -8.78 -0.74
CA PHE A 58 -14.94 -9.68 0.09
C PHE A 58 -16.26 -9.01 0.48
N ALA A 59 -16.27 -7.70 0.73
CA ALA A 59 -17.48 -6.98 1.09
C ALA A 59 -18.48 -6.88 -0.08
N THR A 60 -17.99 -6.82 -1.32
CA THR A 60 -18.84 -6.75 -2.51
C THR A 60 -19.23 -8.12 -3.07
N ASP A 61 -18.71 -9.21 -2.52
CA ASP A 61 -18.99 -10.56 -2.96
C ASP A 61 -20.34 -11.05 -2.40
N ILE A 62 -21.42 -10.49 -2.94
CA ILE A 62 -22.79 -10.78 -2.48
C ILE A 62 -23.17 -12.24 -2.75
N ALA A 63 -22.70 -12.80 -3.86
CA ALA A 63 -23.02 -14.16 -4.26
C ALA A 63 -22.21 -15.24 -3.52
N GLY A 64 -21.21 -14.86 -2.70
CA GLY A 64 -20.34 -15.79 -2.01
C GLY A 64 -19.43 -16.58 -2.95
N ALA A 65 -19.09 -16.03 -4.10
CA ALA A 65 -18.29 -16.70 -5.11
C ALA A 65 -16.77 -16.63 -4.83
N LEU A 66 -16.34 -15.70 -3.97
CA LEU A 66 -14.94 -15.50 -3.65
C LEU A 66 -14.58 -16.18 -2.33
N ASP A 67 -14.00 -17.38 -2.40
CA ASP A 67 -13.51 -18.07 -1.20
C ASP A 67 -12.07 -17.71 -0.87
N VAL A 68 -11.24 -17.55 -1.91
CA VAL A 68 -9.80 -17.24 -1.78
C VAL A 68 -9.47 -16.10 -2.74
N VAL A 69 -8.70 -15.14 -2.25
CA VAL A 69 -8.14 -14.07 -3.07
C VAL A 69 -6.65 -14.03 -2.87
N ARG A 70 -5.91 -13.95 -3.96
CA ARG A 70 -4.47 -13.72 -4.00
C ARG A 70 -4.21 -12.34 -4.55
N PHE A 71 -3.52 -11.52 -3.78
CA PHE A 71 -3.09 -10.19 -4.20
C PHE A 71 -1.58 -10.19 -4.38
N VAL A 72 -1.10 -9.73 -5.53
CA VAL A 72 0.34 -9.61 -5.81
C VAL A 72 0.60 -8.17 -6.23
N GLY A 73 1.48 -7.51 -5.49
CA GLY A 73 1.88 -6.13 -5.78
C GLY A 73 3.24 -6.10 -6.46
N TYR A 74 3.29 -5.40 -7.58
CA TYR A 74 4.50 -5.22 -8.39
C TYR A 74 4.93 -3.77 -8.40
N VAL A 75 6.22 -3.53 -8.55
CA VAL A 75 6.78 -2.18 -8.69
C VAL A 75 7.89 -2.18 -9.73
N PHE A 76 7.97 -1.10 -10.51
CA PHE A 76 9.11 -0.85 -11.37
C PHE A 76 10.23 -0.20 -10.55
N LEU A 77 11.44 -0.77 -10.60
CA LEU A 77 12.59 -0.23 -9.89
C LEU A 77 13.11 1.05 -10.52
N ASP A 78 13.02 1.17 -11.84
CA ASP A 78 13.48 2.33 -12.57
C ASP A 78 12.33 3.28 -12.88
N GLU A 79 12.61 4.58 -12.88
CA GLU A 79 11.64 5.62 -13.22
C GLU A 79 11.16 5.50 -14.67
N HIS A 80 12.10 5.18 -15.56
CA HIS A 80 11.84 4.94 -16.97
C HIS A 80 12.34 3.55 -17.37
N PRO A 81 11.58 2.50 -17.07
CA PRO A 81 12.03 1.15 -17.39
C PRO A 81 12.17 0.96 -18.90
N ALA A 82 13.19 0.24 -19.31
CA ALA A 82 13.38 -0.11 -20.70
C ALA A 82 12.22 -0.99 -21.20
N PRO A 83 11.84 -0.88 -22.48
CA PRO A 83 10.82 -1.76 -23.04
C PRO A 83 11.13 -3.23 -22.79
N GLY A 84 10.13 -3.98 -22.33
CA GLY A 84 10.27 -5.40 -22.06
C GLY A 84 10.83 -5.77 -20.69
N VAL A 85 11.24 -4.78 -19.87
CA VAL A 85 11.67 -5.04 -18.50
C VAL A 85 10.41 -5.19 -17.62
N PRO A 86 10.19 -6.37 -17.01
CA PRO A 86 9.02 -6.59 -16.16
C PRO A 86 9.18 -5.89 -14.81
N PRO A 87 8.07 -5.51 -14.16
CA PRO A 87 8.12 -5.08 -12.77
C PRO A 87 8.50 -6.24 -11.85
N VAL A 88 9.01 -5.93 -10.67
CA VAL A 88 9.35 -6.93 -9.67
C VAL A 88 8.22 -7.09 -8.66
N CYS A 89 8.03 -8.31 -8.16
CA CYS A 89 7.08 -8.57 -7.10
C CYS A 89 7.61 -8.02 -5.78
N LEU A 90 6.88 -7.11 -5.17
CA LEU A 90 7.25 -6.48 -3.91
C LEU A 90 6.58 -7.15 -2.73
N LEU A 91 5.31 -7.51 -2.88
CA LEU A 91 4.54 -8.15 -1.83
C LEU A 91 3.51 -9.11 -2.42
N SER A 92 3.09 -10.06 -1.61
CA SER A 92 1.99 -10.95 -1.96
C SER A 92 1.24 -11.37 -0.70
N ILE A 93 -0.06 -11.59 -0.85
CA ILE A 93 -0.91 -12.13 0.21
C ILE A 93 -1.99 -13.00 -0.44
N GLU A 94 -2.16 -14.19 0.09
CA GLU A 94 -3.26 -15.07 -0.29
C GLU A 94 -4.02 -15.43 0.97
N THR A 95 -5.32 -15.15 0.99
CA THR A 95 -6.14 -15.41 2.16
C THR A 95 -7.52 -15.86 1.76
N THR A 96 -8.16 -16.59 2.67
CA THR A 96 -9.57 -16.99 2.52
C THR A 96 -10.47 -15.87 3.04
N LYS A 97 -11.69 -15.83 2.51
CA LYS A 97 -12.72 -14.92 3.01
C LYS A 97 -12.96 -15.12 4.51
N GLN A 98 -13.03 -16.38 4.95
CA GLN A 98 -13.26 -16.72 6.35
C GLN A 98 -12.13 -16.19 7.24
N ALA A 99 -10.87 -16.40 6.87
CA ALA A 99 -9.73 -15.93 7.64
C ALA A 99 -9.69 -14.40 7.71
N PHE A 100 -9.98 -13.74 6.60
CA PHE A 100 -9.99 -12.28 6.53
C PHE A 100 -11.12 -11.69 7.40
N GLN A 101 -12.32 -12.25 7.33
CA GLN A 101 -13.46 -11.75 8.10
C GLN A 101 -13.33 -12.00 9.60
N ALA A 102 -12.55 -13.01 10.00
CA ALA A 102 -12.27 -13.28 11.41
C ALA A 102 -11.36 -12.20 12.03
N PHE A 103 -10.67 -11.41 11.20
CA PHE A 103 -9.82 -10.33 11.66
C PHE A 103 -10.62 -9.04 11.84
N SER A 104 -10.42 -8.38 13.00
CA SER A 104 -10.97 -7.04 13.22
C SER A 104 -10.01 -6.00 12.67
N LEU A 105 -10.44 -5.22 11.69
CA LEU A 105 -9.63 -4.16 11.10
C LEU A 105 -9.61 -2.88 11.94
N GLU A 106 -10.38 -2.81 13.03
CA GLU A 106 -10.54 -1.60 13.82
C GLU A 106 -9.38 -1.29 14.76
N ASN A 107 -8.68 -2.32 15.22
CA ASN A 107 -7.61 -2.18 16.22
C ASN A 107 -6.24 -2.61 15.69
N LEU A 108 -6.00 -2.44 14.39
CA LEU A 108 -4.91 -3.16 13.77
C LEU A 108 -3.66 -2.33 13.52
N ASN A 109 -2.56 -2.89 13.94
CA ASN A 109 -1.29 -2.70 13.31
C ASN A 109 -1.36 -3.38 11.92
N LEU A 110 -1.23 -2.59 10.85
CA LEU A 110 -1.36 -3.10 9.48
C LEU A 110 -0.33 -4.19 9.17
N VAL A 111 0.88 -4.05 9.69
CA VAL A 111 1.96 -5.02 9.49
C VAL A 111 1.59 -6.37 10.10
N GLU A 112 1.11 -6.37 11.35
CA GLU A 112 0.69 -7.59 12.03
C GLU A 112 -0.48 -8.26 11.33
N CYS A 113 -1.45 -7.48 10.86
CA CYS A 113 -2.58 -7.99 10.11
C CYS A 113 -2.13 -8.67 8.81
N PHE A 114 -1.28 -8.00 8.05
CA PHE A 114 -0.77 -8.51 6.79
C PHE A 114 -0.01 -9.84 6.99
N GLU A 115 0.89 -9.88 7.96
CA GLU A 115 1.67 -11.07 8.27
C GLU A 115 0.80 -12.22 8.80
N SER A 116 -0.16 -11.91 9.67
CA SER A 116 -1.07 -12.91 10.26
C SER A 116 -1.96 -13.54 9.22
N LEU A 117 -2.31 -12.81 8.16
CA LEU A 117 -3.10 -13.34 7.04
C LEU A 117 -2.25 -14.06 5.98
N GLY A 118 -0.97 -14.26 6.24
CA GLY A 118 -0.09 -14.98 5.33
C GLY A 118 0.60 -14.10 4.29
N GLY A 119 0.62 -12.80 4.52
CA GLY A 119 1.29 -11.87 3.62
C GLY A 119 2.81 -11.98 3.69
N THR A 120 3.45 -11.84 2.55
CA THR A 120 4.90 -11.87 2.41
C THR A 120 5.37 -10.60 1.72
N PHE A 121 6.39 -9.98 2.27
CA PHE A 121 7.02 -8.80 1.70
C PHE A 121 8.38 -9.18 1.14
N HIS A 122 8.58 -8.95 -0.16
CA HIS A 122 9.79 -9.36 -0.88
C HIS A 122 10.81 -8.22 -1.03
N GLY A 123 10.51 -7.04 -0.49
CA GLY A 123 11.42 -5.91 -0.49
C GLY A 123 12.46 -6.03 0.62
N ALA A 124 13.68 -5.75 0.29
CA ALA A 124 14.75 -5.67 1.28
C ALA A 124 14.72 -4.30 1.99
#